data_51e639e83445732523a603b851d1a3c2
#
_entry.id   51e639e83445732523a603b851d1a3c2
#
_cell.length_a   1.000
_cell.length_b   1.000
_cell.length_c   1.000
_cell.angle_alpha   90.00
_cell.angle_beta   90.00
_cell.angle_gamma   90.00
#
_symmetry.space_group_name_H-M   'P 1'
#
loop_
_entity.id
_entity.type
_entity.pdbx_description
1 polymer ?
#
loop_
_entity_poly.entity_id
_entity_poly.type
_entity_poly.pdbx_seq_one_letter_code
_entity_poly.pdbx_strand_id
1 'polypeptide(L)'
;MKKQMTKNIKKAMILFWAVICILGIKGNVYAQDIKLVAPIITSSQMENGNFVIRWRTSEELKGQEYKIYCATSKDGTYEYVTTTPDYSYTEYYPNKGMAYYYKITTVYTDYETEREIESNPVYTGGIVNPLEIPTITEAKAGNNHSVTIMWNKTEDCLGYAIYRSESVDGEYKWISNVENKAEIFW
;
A
#
# COMPACT_ATOMS: atom_id res chain seq x y z
N MET A 1 -43.94 32.27 12.97
CA MET A 1 -43.44 32.85 11.71
C MET A 1 -42.42 31.99 10.98
N LYS A 2 -41.39 31.43 11.59
CA LYS A 2 -40.35 30.58 10.90
C LYS A 2 -40.90 29.34 10.15
N LYS A 3 -41.93 28.66 10.72
CA LYS A 3 -42.51 27.42 10.15
C LYS A 3 -43.34 27.69 8.88
N GLN A 4 -43.88 28.90 8.69
CA GLN A 4 -44.65 29.29 7.50
C GLN A 4 -43.71 29.68 6.35
N MET A 5 -42.57 30.32 6.65
CA MET A 5 -41.56 30.67 5.68
C MET A 5 -40.92 29.47 5.00
N THR A 6 -40.55 28.44 5.78
CA THR A 6 -39.98 27.19 5.25
C THR A 6 -40.96 26.42 4.33
N LYS A 7 -42.27 26.48 4.62
CA LYS A 7 -43.29 25.84 3.81
C LYS A 7 -43.49 26.56 2.45
N ASN A 8 -43.34 27.87 2.44
CA ASN A 8 -43.47 28.68 1.23
C ASN A 8 -42.22 28.54 0.31
N ILE A 9 -41.03 28.42 0.90
CA ILE A 9 -39.78 28.18 0.14
C ILE A 9 -39.84 26.80 -0.54
N LYS A 10 -40.29 25.76 0.17
CA LYS A 10 -40.46 24.43 -0.45
C LYS A 10 -41.51 24.41 -1.55
N LYS A 11 -42.61 25.13 -1.43
CA LYS A 11 -43.61 25.26 -2.49
C LYS A 11 -43.08 26.04 -3.69
N ALA A 12 -42.29 27.08 -3.49
CA ALA A 12 -41.67 27.86 -4.57
C ALA A 12 -40.63 27.01 -5.33
N MET A 13 -39.84 26.19 -4.64
CA MET A 13 -38.87 25.26 -5.28
C MET A 13 -39.60 24.20 -6.11
N ILE A 14 -40.68 23.58 -5.58
CA ILE A 14 -41.47 22.57 -6.32
C ILE A 14 -42.12 23.18 -7.56
N LEU A 15 -42.65 24.40 -7.49
CA LEU A 15 -43.20 25.10 -8.64
C LEU A 15 -42.16 25.49 -9.67
N PHE A 16 -40.95 25.85 -9.25
CA PHE A 16 -39.82 26.16 -10.15
C PHE A 16 -39.38 24.92 -10.95
N TRP A 17 -39.30 23.77 -10.28
CA TRP A 17 -39.01 22.48 -10.95
C TRP A 17 -40.12 22.04 -11.92
N ALA A 18 -41.40 22.25 -11.54
CA ALA A 18 -42.54 21.90 -12.41
C ALA A 18 -42.59 22.77 -13.66
N VAL A 19 -42.22 24.04 -13.58
CA VAL A 19 -42.17 24.96 -14.77
C VAL A 19 -41.03 24.57 -15.72
N ILE A 20 -39.89 24.13 -15.19
CA ILE A 20 -38.77 23.65 -16.04
C ILE A 20 -39.19 22.37 -16.80
N CYS A 21 -39.94 21.46 -16.18
CA CYS A 21 -40.44 20.26 -16.85
C CYS A 21 -41.47 20.56 -17.94
N ILE A 22 -42.28 21.62 -17.79
CA ILE A 22 -43.34 21.98 -18.76
C ILE A 22 -42.77 22.67 -20.01
N LEU A 23 -41.64 23.38 -19.87
CA LEU A 23 -41.03 24.13 -20.98
C LEU A 23 -40.13 23.28 -21.88
N GLY A 24 -40.00 21.98 -21.64
CA GLY A 24 -39.21 21.08 -22.49
C GLY A 24 -37.74 21.51 -22.63
N ILE A 25 -37.24 22.37 -21.72
CA ILE A 25 -35.81 22.69 -21.63
C ILE A 25 -35.15 21.43 -21.07
N LYS A 26 -34.76 20.52 -21.95
CA LYS A 26 -33.70 19.56 -21.68
C LYS A 26 -32.44 20.41 -21.50
N GLY A 27 -32.29 20.98 -20.31
CA GLY A 27 -30.98 21.40 -19.87
C GLY A 27 -30.13 20.15 -19.90
N ASN A 28 -29.26 20.03 -20.88
CA ASN A 28 -28.10 19.17 -20.75
C ASN A 28 -27.39 19.72 -19.53
N VAL A 29 -27.67 19.15 -18.35
CA VAL A 29 -26.76 19.23 -17.22
C VAL A 29 -25.57 18.46 -17.75
N TYR A 30 -24.63 19.18 -18.35
CA TYR A 30 -23.31 18.65 -18.62
C TYR A 30 -22.81 18.25 -17.24
N ALA A 31 -22.77 16.94 -16.98
CA ALA A 31 -22.01 16.42 -15.85
C ALA A 31 -20.62 17.03 -16.05
N GLN A 32 -20.25 17.98 -15.20
CA GLN A 32 -18.93 18.55 -15.24
C GLN A 32 -18.00 17.36 -15.06
N ASP A 33 -17.19 17.06 -16.08
CA ASP A 33 -16.21 15.97 -15.98
C ASP A 33 -15.24 16.31 -14.87
N ILE A 34 -15.54 15.80 -13.67
CA ILE A 34 -14.67 15.96 -12.50
C ILE A 34 -13.41 15.15 -12.80
N LYS A 35 -12.33 15.87 -13.12
CA LYS A 35 -11.02 15.26 -13.31
C LYS A 35 -10.28 15.27 -11.97
N LEU A 36 -10.20 14.11 -11.33
CA LEU A 36 -9.44 13.96 -10.10
C LEU A 36 -7.94 13.99 -10.37
N VAL A 37 -7.22 14.71 -9.52
CA VAL A 37 -5.75 14.75 -9.54
C VAL A 37 -5.22 13.57 -8.73
N ALA A 38 -4.25 12.84 -9.30
CA ALA A 38 -3.58 11.75 -8.62
C ALA A 38 -2.80 12.28 -7.39
N PRO A 39 -2.74 11.52 -6.29
CA PRO A 39 -1.93 11.91 -5.14
C PRO A 39 -0.44 11.89 -5.49
N ILE A 40 0.37 12.61 -4.72
CA ILE A 40 1.82 12.66 -4.86
C ILE A 40 2.43 11.98 -3.63
N ILE A 41 3.02 10.80 -3.78
CA ILE A 41 3.71 10.12 -2.70
C ILE A 41 4.91 10.94 -2.26
N THR A 42 4.97 11.27 -0.96
CA THR A 42 6.05 12.06 -0.35
C THR A 42 7.05 11.18 0.39
N SER A 43 6.60 10.05 0.93
CA SER A 43 7.46 9.03 1.54
C SER A 43 6.79 7.66 1.52
N SER A 44 7.60 6.61 1.43
CA SER A 44 7.17 5.22 1.62
C SER A 44 8.34 4.43 2.18
N GLN A 45 8.28 4.06 3.47
CA GLN A 45 9.41 3.47 4.20
C GLN A 45 8.98 2.69 5.43
N MET A 46 9.94 1.94 5.99
CA MET A 46 9.78 1.32 7.31
C MET A 46 9.94 2.37 8.41
N GLU A 47 8.99 2.39 9.35
CA GLU A 47 9.04 3.20 10.57
C GLU A 47 8.57 2.34 11.76
N ASN A 48 9.43 2.16 12.75
CA ASN A 48 9.11 1.38 13.96
C ASN A 48 8.51 -0.01 13.68
N GLY A 49 9.03 -0.71 12.67
CA GLY A 49 8.56 -2.06 12.30
C GLY A 49 7.29 -2.10 11.44
N ASN A 50 6.74 -0.95 11.04
CA ASN A 50 5.56 -0.85 10.18
C ASN A 50 5.91 -0.19 8.86
N PHE A 51 5.15 -0.47 7.79
CA PHE A 51 5.24 0.31 6.54
C PHE A 51 4.39 1.56 6.67
N VAL A 52 5.00 2.72 6.46
CA VAL A 52 4.30 4.00 6.47
C VAL A 52 4.43 4.67 5.11
N ILE A 53 3.28 4.99 4.53
CA ILE A 53 3.19 5.70 3.25
C ILE A 53 2.53 7.04 3.52
N ARG A 54 3.11 8.12 3.00
CA ARG A 54 2.54 9.47 3.08
C ARG A 54 2.44 10.07 1.70
N TRP A 55 1.39 10.84 1.49
CA TRP A 55 1.17 11.56 0.24
C TRP A 55 0.61 12.96 0.50
N ARG A 56 0.51 13.73 -0.53
CA ARG A 56 -0.18 15.01 -0.58
C ARG A 56 -0.97 15.11 -1.86
N THR A 57 -1.90 16.03 -1.93
CA THR A 57 -2.56 16.45 -3.17
C THR A 57 -2.16 17.86 -3.52
N SER A 58 -2.22 18.23 -4.80
CA SER A 58 -2.08 19.61 -5.26
C SER A 58 -3.41 20.35 -5.29
N GLU A 59 -4.52 19.62 -5.35
CA GLU A 59 -5.88 20.15 -5.38
C GLU A 59 -6.75 19.29 -4.48
N GLU A 60 -7.54 19.94 -3.62
CA GLU A 60 -8.50 19.27 -2.73
C GLU A 60 -9.91 19.53 -3.23
N LEU A 61 -10.67 18.46 -3.36
CA LEU A 61 -12.11 18.50 -3.50
C LEU A 61 -12.74 18.13 -2.16
N LYS A 62 -13.76 18.86 -1.75
CA LYS A 62 -14.48 18.53 -0.52
C LYS A 62 -15.11 17.14 -0.64
N GLY A 63 -14.77 16.24 0.30
CA GLY A 63 -15.26 14.88 0.32
C GLY A 63 -14.47 13.91 -0.55
N GLN A 64 -13.26 14.28 -1.03
CA GLN A 64 -12.36 13.32 -1.65
C GLN A 64 -11.72 12.42 -0.59
N GLU A 65 -11.45 11.19 -0.97
CA GLU A 65 -10.78 10.18 -0.18
C GLU A 65 -9.68 9.52 -1.02
N TYR A 66 -8.95 8.59 -0.43
CA TYR A 66 -7.88 7.83 -1.10
C TYR A 66 -8.13 6.34 -0.95
N LYS A 67 -8.12 5.61 -2.07
CA LYS A 67 -8.11 4.14 -2.07
C LYS A 67 -6.70 3.62 -2.12
N ILE A 68 -6.42 2.68 -1.25
CA ILE A 68 -5.15 1.99 -1.14
C ILE A 68 -5.33 0.55 -1.59
N TYR A 69 -4.41 0.08 -2.42
CA TYR A 69 -4.32 -1.29 -2.90
C TYR A 69 -2.90 -1.79 -2.67
N CYS A 70 -2.73 -3.09 -2.44
CA CYS A 70 -1.46 -3.73 -2.19
C CYS A 70 -1.22 -4.93 -3.11
N ALA A 71 0.03 -5.16 -3.50
CA ALA A 71 0.51 -6.35 -4.19
C ALA A 71 1.84 -6.81 -3.60
N THR A 72 2.18 -8.10 -3.76
CA THR A 72 3.46 -8.67 -3.35
C THR A 72 4.49 -8.75 -4.48
N SER A 73 4.13 -8.27 -5.66
CA SER A 73 5.05 -8.08 -6.79
C SER A 73 4.67 -6.82 -7.57
N LYS A 74 5.66 -6.18 -8.20
CA LYS A 74 5.49 -4.91 -8.92
C LYS A 74 4.42 -4.98 -10.01
N ASP A 75 4.40 -6.09 -10.75
CA ASP A 75 3.49 -6.30 -11.88
C ASP A 75 2.36 -7.27 -11.53
N GLY A 76 2.12 -7.49 -10.22
CA GLY A 76 1.08 -8.37 -9.72
C GLY A 76 -0.31 -7.71 -9.67
N THR A 77 -1.28 -8.49 -9.23
CA THR A 77 -2.62 -7.99 -8.96
C THR A 77 -2.62 -7.18 -7.67
N TYR A 78 -3.08 -5.93 -7.75
CA TYR A 78 -3.22 -5.05 -6.60
C TYR A 78 -4.59 -5.24 -5.97
N GLU A 79 -4.63 -5.87 -4.81
CA GLU A 79 -5.84 -6.09 -4.03
C GLU A 79 -6.23 -4.84 -3.24
N TYR A 80 -7.52 -4.56 -3.15
CA TYR A 80 -8.03 -3.45 -2.34
C TYR A 80 -7.74 -3.68 -0.86
N VAL A 81 -7.22 -2.65 -0.19
CA VAL A 81 -6.90 -2.66 1.24
C VAL A 81 -7.90 -1.82 2.02
N THR A 82 -8.00 -0.53 1.71
CA THR A 82 -8.85 0.41 2.45
C THR A 82 -9.10 1.70 1.67
N THR A 83 -10.06 2.48 2.14
CA THR A 83 -10.28 3.88 1.76
C THR A 83 -10.10 4.75 3.00
N THR A 84 -9.45 5.90 2.86
CA THR A 84 -9.18 6.83 3.95
C THR A 84 -9.25 8.29 3.46
N PRO A 85 -9.75 9.23 4.28
CA PRO A 85 -9.62 10.66 4.02
C PRO A 85 -8.24 11.22 4.39
N ASP A 86 -7.41 10.44 5.11
CA ASP A 86 -6.11 10.85 5.60
C ASP A 86 -5.06 10.92 4.48
N TYR A 87 -3.95 11.59 4.73
CA TYR A 87 -2.79 11.70 3.83
C TYR A 87 -1.69 10.69 4.13
N SER A 88 -2.03 9.62 4.86
CA SER A 88 -1.12 8.53 5.20
C SER A 88 -1.84 7.21 5.37
N TYR A 89 -1.09 6.13 5.16
CA TYR A 89 -1.49 4.76 5.46
C TYR A 89 -0.37 4.05 6.19
N THR A 90 -0.73 3.23 7.17
CA THR A 90 0.22 2.39 7.91
C THR A 90 -0.20 0.93 7.81
N GLU A 91 0.68 0.10 7.25
CA GLU A 91 0.58 -1.36 7.32
C GLU A 91 1.29 -1.83 8.57
N TYR A 92 0.54 -2.43 9.48
CA TYR A 92 1.08 -2.92 10.74
C TYR A 92 1.60 -4.36 10.59
N TYR A 93 2.77 -4.62 11.14
CA TYR A 93 3.38 -5.96 11.23
C TYR A 93 3.52 -6.67 9.88
N PRO A 94 4.07 -6.02 8.84
CA PRO A 94 4.27 -6.67 7.55
C PRO A 94 5.19 -7.88 7.69
N ASN A 95 4.91 -8.95 6.95
CA ASN A 95 5.72 -10.16 6.99
C ASN A 95 7.18 -9.87 6.62
N LYS A 96 8.11 -10.38 7.42
CA LYS A 96 9.55 -10.26 7.14
C LYS A 96 9.93 -11.00 5.86
N GLY A 97 10.87 -10.43 5.11
CA GLY A 97 11.37 -11.00 3.86
C GLY A 97 10.45 -10.82 2.65
N MET A 98 9.25 -10.27 2.82
CA MET A 98 8.32 -10.01 1.72
C MET A 98 8.44 -8.56 1.23
N ALA A 99 8.36 -8.38 -0.08
CA ALA A 99 8.23 -7.07 -0.70
C ALA A 99 6.74 -6.74 -0.87
N TYR A 100 6.38 -5.50 -0.57
CA TYR A 100 5.04 -4.97 -0.76
C TYR A 100 5.07 -3.75 -1.67
N TYR A 101 4.10 -3.66 -2.56
CA TYR A 101 3.92 -2.59 -3.52
C TYR A 101 2.52 -2.02 -3.32
N TYR A 102 2.41 -0.70 -3.21
CA TYR A 102 1.11 -0.05 -3.02
C TYR A 102 0.76 0.79 -4.23
N LYS A 103 -0.51 0.78 -4.54
CA LYS A 103 -1.16 1.64 -5.52
C LYS A 103 -2.14 2.53 -4.78
N ILE A 104 -2.12 3.85 -5.03
CA ILE A 104 -3.00 4.82 -4.39
C ILE A 104 -3.69 5.65 -5.46
N THR A 105 -4.99 5.82 -5.33
CA THR A 105 -5.81 6.70 -6.16
C THR A 105 -6.53 7.72 -5.29
N THR A 106 -6.79 8.90 -5.81
CA THR A 106 -7.80 9.81 -5.27
C THR A 106 -9.16 9.30 -5.71
N VAL A 107 -10.13 9.27 -4.82
CA VAL A 107 -11.51 8.88 -5.11
C VAL A 107 -12.49 9.96 -4.67
N TYR A 108 -13.54 10.14 -5.44
CA TYR A 108 -14.65 11.01 -5.12
C TYR A 108 -15.96 10.28 -5.43
N THR A 109 -16.87 10.29 -4.48
CA THR A 109 -18.22 9.73 -4.68
C THR A 109 -19.19 10.88 -4.87
N ASP A 110 -19.82 10.93 -6.03
CA ASP A 110 -20.95 11.81 -6.30
C ASP A 110 -22.21 11.19 -5.68
N TYR A 111 -22.63 11.74 -4.55
CA TYR A 111 -23.78 11.22 -3.79
C TYR A 111 -25.14 11.46 -4.49
N GLU A 112 -25.21 12.31 -5.49
CA GLU A 112 -26.45 12.54 -6.25
C GLU A 112 -26.65 11.46 -7.32
N THR A 113 -25.57 11.01 -7.94
CA THR A 113 -25.59 10.00 -8.99
C THR A 113 -25.12 8.62 -8.52
N GLU A 114 -24.68 8.49 -7.27
CA GLU A 114 -24.04 7.30 -6.69
C GLU A 114 -22.83 6.82 -7.51
N ARG A 115 -22.23 7.73 -8.29
CA ARG A 115 -21.09 7.43 -9.13
C ARG A 115 -19.80 7.69 -8.39
N GLU A 116 -18.94 6.68 -8.37
CA GLU A 116 -17.57 6.79 -7.92
C GLU A 116 -16.64 7.09 -9.09
N ILE A 117 -15.74 8.03 -8.90
CA ILE A 117 -14.72 8.45 -9.88
C ILE A 117 -13.35 8.28 -9.20
N GLU A 118 -12.41 7.66 -9.89
CA GLU A 118 -11.02 7.53 -9.43
C GLU A 118 -10.05 8.29 -10.34
N SER A 119 -8.98 8.81 -9.74
CA SER A 119 -7.86 9.39 -10.48
C SER A 119 -7.00 8.31 -11.15
N ASN A 120 -6.05 8.74 -11.98
CA ASN A 120 -4.93 7.89 -12.32
C ASN A 120 -4.20 7.43 -11.05
N PRO A 121 -3.70 6.19 -11.00
CA PRO A 121 -2.98 5.67 -9.85
C PRO A 121 -1.55 6.21 -9.75
N VAL A 122 -1.03 6.25 -8.52
CA VAL A 122 0.39 6.36 -8.23
C VAL A 122 0.86 5.10 -7.50
N TYR A 123 2.13 4.76 -7.64
CA TYR A 123 2.70 3.53 -7.11
C TYR A 123 3.90 3.82 -6.21
N THR A 124 4.05 3.05 -5.13
CA THR A 124 5.31 3.01 -4.37
C THR A 124 6.34 2.18 -5.10
N GLY A 125 7.63 2.35 -4.75
CA GLY A 125 8.64 1.30 -4.93
C GLY A 125 8.32 0.09 -4.04
N GLY A 126 9.05 -1.00 -4.21
CA GLY A 126 8.96 -2.15 -3.31
C GLY A 126 9.47 -1.77 -1.92
N ILE A 127 8.64 -1.99 -0.90
CA ILE A 127 9.01 -1.82 0.51
C ILE A 127 9.19 -3.22 1.09
N VAL A 128 10.32 -3.48 1.73
CA VAL A 128 10.65 -4.78 2.30
C VAL A 128 10.84 -4.64 3.80
N ASN A 129 10.18 -5.50 4.59
CA ASN A 129 10.55 -5.71 5.98
C ASN A 129 11.72 -6.72 5.99
N PRO A 130 12.98 -6.29 6.25
CA PRO A 130 14.11 -7.16 6.07
C PRO A 130 14.11 -8.30 7.08
N LEU A 131 14.61 -9.47 6.66
CA LEU A 131 14.97 -10.53 7.59
C LEU A 131 16.19 -10.09 8.42
N GLU A 132 16.25 -10.57 9.65
CA GLU A 132 17.46 -10.41 10.47
C GLU A 132 18.64 -11.15 9.85
N ILE A 133 19.81 -10.53 9.88
CA ILE A 133 21.04 -11.12 9.36
C ILE A 133 21.62 -12.03 10.46
N PRO A 134 21.79 -13.35 10.22
CA PRO A 134 22.43 -14.23 11.18
C PRO A 134 23.90 -13.85 11.35
N THR A 135 24.40 -13.93 12.56
CA THR A 135 25.82 -13.73 12.86
C THR A 135 26.49 -15.07 13.09
N ILE A 136 27.56 -15.37 12.36
CA ILE A 136 28.38 -16.56 12.61
C ILE A 136 29.09 -16.37 13.93
N THR A 137 28.83 -17.25 14.90
CA THR A 137 29.41 -17.20 16.23
C THR A 137 30.67 -18.06 16.34
N GLU A 138 30.76 -19.10 15.51
CA GLU A 138 31.90 -19.99 15.48
C GLU A 138 32.06 -20.65 14.10
N ALA A 139 33.31 -20.85 13.70
CA ALA A 139 33.69 -21.70 12.56
C ALA A 139 34.92 -22.53 12.95
N LYS A 140 34.80 -23.84 12.99
CA LYS A 140 35.86 -24.79 13.40
C LYS A 140 36.14 -25.82 12.32
N ALA A 141 37.42 -26.09 12.08
CA ALA A 141 37.83 -27.28 11.33
C ALA A 141 37.65 -28.50 12.26
N GLY A 142 36.96 -29.51 11.76
CA GLY A 142 36.81 -30.81 12.41
C GLY A 142 37.76 -31.82 11.84
N ASN A 143 37.63 -33.06 12.34
CA ASN A 143 38.34 -34.23 11.79
C ASN A 143 37.75 -34.59 10.41
N ASN A 144 38.53 -35.30 9.58
CA ASN A 144 38.08 -35.80 8.28
C ASN A 144 37.67 -34.72 7.28
N HIS A 145 38.36 -33.57 7.28
CA HIS A 145 38.10 -32.45 6.36
C HIS A 145 36.70 -31.80 6.54
N SER A 146 36.08 -32.00 7.70
CA SER A 146 34.81 -31.33 8.03
C SER A 146 35.03 -29.91 8.56
N VAL A 147 33.98 -29.09 8.43
CA VAL A 147 33.90 -27.76 9.05
C VAL A 147 32.58 -27.65 9.79
N THR A 148 32.64 -27.19 11.03
CA THR A 148 31.44 -26.86 11.81
C THR A 148 31.26 -25.36 11.81
N ILE A 149 30.06 -24.90 11.49
CA ILE A 149 29.69 -23.47 11.54
C ILE A 149 28.51 -23.34 12.50
N MET A 150 28.64 -22.39 13.41
CA MET A 150 27.55 -22.00 14.34
C MET A 150 27.19 -20.54 14.11
N TRP A 151 25.93 -20.23 14.26
CA TRP A 151 25.41 -18.85 14.16
C TRP A 151 24.26 -18.65 15.14
N ASN A 152 23.94 -17.39 15.45
CA ASN A 152 22.76 -17.08 16.24
C ASN A 152 21.50 -17.31 15.41
N LYS A 153 20.54 -17.97 16.04
CA LYS A 153 19.20 -18.15 15.43
C LYS A 153 18.55 -16.78 15.23
N THR A 154 17.97 -16.56 14.05
CA THR A 154 17.12 -15.41 13.75
C THR A 154 15.66 -15.81 13.85
N GLU A 155 14.80 -14.87 14.24
CA GLU A 155 13.35 -15.09 14.30
C GLU A 155 12.73 -14.88 12.91
N ASP A 156 11.54 -15.46 12.73
CA ASP A 156 10.69 -15.28 11.54
C ASP A 156 11.33 -15.71 10.21
N CYS A 157 12.32 -16.60 10.23
CA CYS A 157 12.84 -17.23 9.02
C CYS A 157 12.51 -18.72 8.98
N LEU A 158 12.31 -19.27 7.78
CA LEU A 158 12.06 -20.71 7.57
C LEU A 158 13.34 -21.53 7.68
N GLY A 159 14.49 -20.92 7.41
CA GLY A 159 15.79 -21.58 7.41
C GLY A 159 16.88 -20.68 6.82
N TYR A 160 18.04 -21.28 6.60
CA TYR A 160 19.23 -20.62 6.11
C TYR A 160 19.74 -21.29 4.84
N ALA A 161 20.17 -20.48 3.88
CA ALA A 161 20.93 -20.95 2.72
C ALA A 161 22.42 -20.79 3.02
N ILE A 162 23.17 -21.88 2.90
CA ILE A 162 24.61 -21.92 3.17
C ILE A 162 25.36 -21.81 1.85
N TYR A 163 26.30 -20.86 1.80
CA TYR A 163 27.18 -20.64 0.68
C TYR A 163 28.65 -20.77 1.12
N ARG A 164 29.50 -21.24 0.23
CA ARG A 164 30.92 -21.40 0.48
C ARG A 164 31.73 -20.78 -0.66
N SER A 165 32.87 -20.18 -0.31
CA SER A 165 33.93 -19.75 -1.22
C SER A 165 35.28 -20.26 -0.77
N GLU A 166 36.26 -20.35 -1.66
CA GLU A 166 37.67 -20.68 -1.36
C GLU A 166 38.47 -19.44 -0.96
N SER A 167 37.92 -18.24 -1.19
CA SER A 167 38.53 -16.98 -0.77
C SER A 167 37.46 -15.99 -0.32
N VAL A 168 37.86 -15.00 0.51
CA VAL A 168 36.94 -13.98 1.06
C VAL A 168 36.26 -13.17 -0.07
N ASP A 169 37.01 -12.83 -1.10
CA ASP A 169 36.54 -12.03 -2.23
C ASP A 169 36.11 -12.91 -3.44
N GLY A 170 36.05 -14.21 -3.24
CA GLY A 170 35.68 -15.17 -4.31
C GLY A 170 34.18 -15.31 -4.48
N GLU A 171 33.81 -16.03 -5.54
CA GLU A 171 32.43 -16.38 -5.81
C GLU A 171 31.93 -17.39 -4.76
N TYR A 172 30.87 -17.02 -4.04
CA TYR A 172 30.20 -17.90 -3.06
C TYR A 172 29.21 -18.79 -3.77
N LYS A 173 29.43 -20.12 -3.66
CA LYS A 173 28.56 -21.13 -4.26
C LYS A 173 27.62 -21.72 -3.21
N TRP A 174 26.37 -21.88 -3.59
CA TRP A 174 25.39 -22.52 -2.75
C TRP A 174 25.80 -23.97 -2.44
N ILE A 175 25.67 -24.38 -1.17
CA ILE A 175 25.97 -25.73 -0.70
C ILE A 175 24.66 -26.43 -0.33
N SER A 176 23.85 -25.82 0.56
CA SER A 176 22.68 -26.45 1.14
C SER A 176 21.72 -25.41 1.74
N ASN A 177 20.49 -25.86 1.95
CA ASN A 177 19.54 -25.20 2.82
C ASN A 177 19.40 -26.01 4.11
N VAL A 178 19.25 -25.31 5.23
CA VAL A 178 19.01 -25.92 6.54
C VAL A 178 17.78 -25.27 7.17
N GLU A 179 17.03 -26.05 7.94
CA GLU A 179 15.91 -25.52 8.71
C GLU A 179 16.40 -24.47 9.72
N ASN A 180 15.47 -23.74 10.31
CA ASN A 180 15.77 -22.70 11.30
C ASN A 180 16.39 -23.31 12.58
N LYS A 181 17.65 -23.69 12.48
CA LYS A 181 18.53 -24.21 13.56
C LYS A 181 19.75 -23.32 13.68
N ALA A 182 20.30 -23.20 14.89
CA ALA A 182 21.48 -22.37 15.17
C ALA A 182 22.81 -23.07 14.83
N GLU A 183 22.79 -24.32 14.41
CA GLU A 183 23.99 -25.13 14.22
C GLU A 183 23.85 -26.12 13.06
N ILE A 184 24.93 -26.29 12.31
CA ILE A 184 25.05 -27.34 11.30
C ILE A 184 26.47 -27.91 11.23
N PHE A 185 26.56 -29.19 10.90
CA PHE A 185 27.82 -29.92 10.73
C PHE A 185 28.00 -30.31 9.24
N TRP A 186 29.17 -30.09 8.70
CA TRP A 186 29.58 -30.47 7.35
C TRP A 186 30.89 -31.24 7.32
#